data_a38722b1357c844db695609896d783f6
#
_entry.id   a38722b1357c844db695609896d783f6
#
_cell.length_a   1.000
_cell.length_b   1.000
_cell.length_c   1.000
_cell.angle_alpha   90.00
_cell.angle_beta   90.00
_cell.angle_gamma   90.00
#
_symmetry.space_group_name_H-M   'P 1'
#
loop_
_entity.id
_entity.type
_entity.pdbx_description
1 polymer ?
#
loop_
_entity_poly.entity_id
_entity_poly.type
_entity_poly.pdbx_seq_one_letter_code
_entity_poly.pdbx_strand_id
1 'polypeptide(L)'
;TWFGKKEVFEQLEGYRQMPLCEDYDFTLRAILKGYKISNLNEVVLKYRMTSDSISRSNLFEQYLYGCYITKQYSKKQIASIEDAHNYVKEHNNSKNAKKYLKANKYFNDALNDIENKSFISFIKNGLLLLFASKYYLNKIYRFVMVTLYS
;
A
#
# COMPACT_ATOMS: atom_id res chain seq x y z
N THR A 1 -8.60 1.66 -10.98
CA THR A 1 -8.95 1.86 -12.39
C THR A 1 -8.32 3.14 -12.87
N TRP A 2 -7.62 3.06 -13.99
CA TRP A 2 -6.99 4.19 -14.65
C TRP A 2 -7.83 4.65 -15.84
N PHE A 3 -7.95 5.94 -16.00
CA PHE A 3 -8.43 6.58 -17.20
C PHE A 3 -7.39 7.62 -17.64
N GLY A 4 -6.92 7.55 -18.87
CA GLY A 4 -5.85 8.42 -19.34
C GLY A 4 -5.70 8.40 -20.85
N LYS A 5 -4.87 9.30 -21.37
CA LYS A 5 -4.53 9.34 -22.79
C LYS A 5 -3.74 8.09 -23.16
N LYS A 6 -4.03 7.52 -24.33
CA LYS A 6 -3.34 6.33 -24.86
C LYS A 6 -1.83 6.52 -24.93
N GLU A 7 -1.39 7.70 -25.36
CA GLU A 7 0.03 8.06 -25.49
C GLU A 7 0.80 7.92 -24.19
N VAL A 8 0.16 8.15 -23.02
CA VAL A 8 0.81 7.98 -21.72
C VAL A 8 1.14 6.52 -21.48
N PHE A 9 0.21 5.62 -21.81
CA PHE A 9 0.44 4.17 -21.68
C PHE A 9 1.52 3.69 -22.66
N GLU A 10 1.54 4.20 -23.88
CA GLU A 10 2.55 3.85 -24.89
C GLU A 10 3.93 4.34 -24.46
N GLN A 11 4.07 5.60 -24.02
CA GLN A 11 5.35 6.17 -23.58
C GLN A 11 5.89 5.56 -22.30
N LEU A 12 5.03 4.96 -21.47
CA LEU A 12 5.40 4.25 -20.24
C LEU A 12 5.54 2.75 -20.47
N GLU A 13 5.31 2.25 -21.71
CA GLU A 13 5.34 0.83 -22.04
C GLU A 13 4.36 0.00 -21.17
N GLY A 14 3.23 0.62 -20.79
CA GLY A 14 2.19 -0.01 -19.98
C GLY A 14 2.61 -0.39 -18.57
N TYR A 15 1.95 -1.42 -18.03
CA TYR A 15 2.29 -2.00 -16.74
C TYR A 15 3.50 -2.93 -16.87
N ARG A 16 4.48 -2.74 -16.00
CA ARG A 16 5.58 -3.68 -15.84
C ARG A 16 5.17 -4.82 -14.91
N GLN A 17 5.90 -5.93 -14.94
CA GLN A 17 5.66 -7.06 -14.06
C GLN A 17 6.23 -6.81 -12.65
N MET A 18 5.77 -5.73 -12.01
CA MET A 18 6.05 -5.43 -10.61
C MET A 18 4.99 -6.14 -9.75
N PRO A 19 5.31 -7.25 -9.07
CA PRO A 19 4.31 -8.08 -8.44
C PRO A 19 3.47 -7.31 -7.42
N LEU A 20 2.15 -7.49 -7.45
CA LEU A 20 1.19 -6.91 -6.50
C LEU A 20 1.13 -5.36 -6.48
N CYS A 21 1.94 -4.68 -7.28
CA CYS A 21 2.08 -3.23 -7.27
C CYS A 21 2.27 -2.65 -8.70
N GLU A 22 1.81 -3.33 -9.74
CA GLU A 22 1.93 -2.92 -11.13
C GLU A 22 1.28 -1.57 -11.43
N ASP A 23 0.12 -1.32 -10.84
CA ASP A 23 -0.62 -0.06 -10.93
C ASP A 23 0.07 1.08 -10.18
N TYR A 24 0.61 0.77 -9.00
CA TYR A 24 1.35 1.74 -8.19
C TYR A 24 2.69 2.12 -8.84
N ASP A 25 3.43 1.14 -9.39
CA ASP A 25 4.64 1.38 -10.16
C ASP A 25 4.36 2.26 -11.40
N PHE A 26 3.29 1.95 -12.13
CA PHE A 26 2.88 2.76 -13.27
C PHE A 26 2.60 4.21 -12.88
N THR A 27 1.86 4.40 -11.77
CA THR A 27 1.54 5.72 -11.22
C THR A 27 2.81 6.54 -10.98
N LEU A 28 3.76 5.98 -10.24
CA LEU A 28 4.97 6.70 -9.86
C LEU A 28 5.88 6.96 -11.06
N ARG A 29 5.94 6.04 -12.05
CA ARG A 29 6.66 6.29 -13.31
C ARG A 29 6.03 7.43 -14.12
N ALA A 30 4.70 7.51 -14.15
CA ALA A 30 4.00 8.61 -14.82
C ALA A 30 4.35 9.96 -14.18
N ILE A 31 4.32 10.03 -12.85
CA ILE A 31 4.66 11.27 -12.12
C ILE A 31 6.13 11.64 -12.34
N LEU A 32 7.06 10.67 -12.30
CA LEU A 32 8.48 10.93 -12.57
C LEU A 32 8.73 11.48 -13.99
N LYS A 33 7.90 11.10 -14.97
CA LYS A 33 7.93 11.66 -16.33
C LYS A 33 7.20 13.01 -16.47
N GLY A 34 6.66 13.55 -15.37
CA GLY A 34 6.00 14.86 -15.36
C GLY A 34 4.51 14.84 -15.71
N TYR A 35 3.89 13.67 -15.82
CA TYR A 35 2.45 13.59 -16.03
C TYR A 35 1.69 14.00 -14.76
N LYS A 36 0.63 14.76 -14.93
CA LYS A 36 -0.28 15.13 -13.84
C LYS A 36 -1.36 14.08 -13.67
N ILE A 37 -1.58 13.68 -12.43
CA ILE A 37 -2.58 12.69 -12.05
C ILE A 37 -3.52 13.34 -11.05
N SER A 38 -4.83 13.13 -11.20
CA SER A 38 -5.84 13.60 -10.25
C SER A 38 -6.95 12.57 -10.09
N ASN A 39 -7.66 12.63 -8.99
CA ASN A 39 -8.89 11.87 -8.78
C ASN A 39 -10.08 12.65 -9.32
N LEU A 40 -11.09 11.91 -9.78
CA LEU A 40 -12.40 12.49 -10.06
C LEU A 40 -13.13 12.78 -8.74
N ASN A 41 -13.85 13.91 -8.69
CA ASN A 41 -14.67 14.25 -7.52
C ASN A 41 -15.99 13.47 -7.47
N GLU A 42 -16.19 12.52 -8.37
CA GLU A 42 -17.38 11.72 -8.50
C GLU A 42 -17.09 10.24 -8.25
N VAL A 43 -18.05 9.53 -7.64
CA VAL A 43 -17.96 8.08 -7.47
C VAL A 43 -18.40 7.40 -8.75
N VAL A 44 -17.44 7.02 -9.59
CA VAL A 44 -17.70 6.39 -10.90
C VAL A 44 -17.53 4.87 -10.89
N LEU A 45 -17.09 4.27 -9.78
CA LEU A 45 -16.82 2.84 -9.68
C LEU A 45 -17.25 2.27 -8.33
N LYS A 46 -17.96 1.14 -8.37
CA LYS A 46 -18.21 0.29 -7.20
C LYS A 46 -17.17 -0.83 -7.15
N TYR A 47 -16.28 -0.77 -6.17
CA TYR A 47 -15.24 -1.79 -6.01
C TYR A 47 -15.78 -2.99 -5.23
N ARG A 48 -15.74 -4.19 -5.84
CA ARG A 48 -16.16 -5.43 -5.17
C ARG A 48 -15.08 -5.89 -4.20
N MET A 49 -15.42 -5.97 -2.92
CA MET A 49 -14.54 -6.54 -1.90
C MET A 49 -14.82 -8.04 -1.77
N THR A 50 -13.84 -8.88 -2.12
CA THR A 50 -13.91 -10.33 -1.94
C THR A 50 -12.87 -10.79 -0.92
N SER A 51 -13.17 -11.87 -0.17
CA SER A 51 -12.23 -12.46 0.80
C SER A 51 -10.95 -12.96 0.14
N ASP A 52 -11.08 -13.45 -1.09
CA ASP A 52 -10.02 -14.17 -1.82
C ASP A 52 -9.27 -13.29 -2.84
N SER A 53 -9.35 -11.97 -2.67
CA SER A 53 -8.60 -11.07 -3.55
C SER A 53 -7.09 -11.22 -3.35
N ILE A 54 -6.32 -11.17 -4.43
CA ILE A 54 -4.85 -11.27 -4.44
C ILE A 54 -4.23 -10.29 -3.44
N SER A 55 -4.75 -9.05 -3.39
CA SER A 55 -4.28 -8.03 -2.46
C SER A 55 -4.48 -8.38 -0.98
N ARG A 56 -5.56 -9.14 -0.65
CA ARG A 56 -5.80 -9.57 0.74
C ARG A 56 -4.94 -10.77 1.14
N SER A 57 -4.66 -11.66 0.20
CA SER A 57 -3.84 -12.85 0.46
C SER A 57 -2.36 -12.50 0.68
N ASN A 58 -1.88 -11.41 0.10
CA ASN A 58 -0.46 -11.05 0.06
C ASN A 58 -0.15 -9.66 0.68
N LEU A 59 -0.92 -9.26 1.70
CA LEU A 59 -0.85 -7.91 2.30
C LEU A 59 0.55 -7.45 2.71
N PHE A 60 1.37 -8.34 3.30
CA PHE A 60 2.70 -7.96 3.75
C PHE A 60 3.67 -7.84 2.58
N GLU A 61 3.61 -8.75 1.64
CA GLU A 61 4.45 -8.74 0.45
C GLU A 61 4.15 -7.50 -0.42
N GLN A 62 2.88 -7.22 -0.67
CA GLN A 62 2.44 -6.00 -1.36
C GLN A 62 2.96 -4.73 -0.67
N TYR A 63 2.89 -4.68 0.66
CA TYR A 63 3.44 -3.57 1.44
C TYR A 63 4.96 -3.40 1.22
N LEU A 64 5.72 -4.50 1.18
CA LEU A 64 7.17 -4.44 0.96
C LEU A 64 7.51 -3.93 -0.44
N TYR A 65 6.83 -4.42 -1.49
CA TYR A 65 6.99 -3.88 -2.86
C TYR A 65 6.69 -2.38 -2.90
N GLY A 66 5.56 -1.96 -2.32
CA GLY A 66 5.19 -0.55 -2.23
C GLY A 66 6.23 0.31 -1.48
N CYS A 67 6.83 -0.22 -0.41
CA CYS A 67 7.92 0.46 0.30
C CYS A 67 9.16 0.65 -0.57
N TYR A 68 9.58 -0.38 -1.30
CA TYR A 68 10.72 -0.29 -2.20
C TYR A 68 10.48 0.73 -3.31
N ILE A 69 9.35 0.64 -4.01
CA ILE A 69 8.98 1.56 -5.09
C ILE A 69 8.98 3.01 -4.61
N THR A 70 8.35 3.28 -3.46
CA THR A 70 8.31 4.64 -2.88
C THR A 70 9.70 5.15 -2.52
N LYS A 71 10.58 4.27 -1.99
CA LYS A 71 11.96 4.63 -1.67
C LYS A 71 12.76 5.03 -2.92
N GLN A 72 12.56 4.35 -4.04
CA GLN A 72 13.20 4.75 -5.31
C GLN A 72 12.60 6.06 -5.85
N TYR A 73 11.28 6.19 -5.79
CA TYR A 73 10.60 7.42 -6.19
C TYR A 73 11.09 8.65 -5.41
N SER A 74 11.30 8.55 -4.09
CA SER A 74 11.84 9.66 -3.28
C SER A 74 13.24 10.09 -3.72
N LYS A 75 13.99 9.21 -4.38
CA LYS A 75 15.29 9.50 -5.00
C LYS A 75 15.16 9.97 -6.46
N LYS A 76 13.94 10.17 -6.96
CA LYS A 76 13.63 10.46 -8.38
C LYS A 76 14.12 9.36 -9.34
N GLN A 77 14.07 8.09 -8.90
CA GLN A 77 14.51 6.93 -9.65
C GLN A 77 13.34 5.99 -9.93
N ILE A 78 13.38 5.33 -11.10
CA ILE A 78 12.45 4.25 -11.42
C ILE A 78 12.93 2.99 -10.69
N ALA A 79 11.99 2.30 -10.03
CA ALA A 79 12.30 1.08 -9.30
C ALA A 79 12.74 -0.05 -10.27
N SER A 80 13.84 -0.72 -9.95
CA SER A 80 14.24 -1.97 -10.61
C SER A 80 13.35 -3.10 -10.12
N ILE A 81 12.88 -3.96 -11.02
CA ILE A 81 12.07 -5.14 -10.67
C ILE A 81 12.92 -6.17 -9.93
N GLU A 82 14.13 -6.41 -10.38
CA GLU A 82 15.07 -7.35 -9.76
C GLU A 82 15.42 -6.93 -8.33
N ASP A 83 15.78 -5.67 -8.13
CA ASP A 83 16.10 -5.15 -6.80
C ASP A 83 14.88 -5.13 -5.88
N ALA A 84 13.67 -4.92 -6.43
CA ALA A 84 12.42 -5.03 -5.67
C ALA A 84 12.21 -6.47 -5.17
N HIS A 85 12.44 -7.48 -6.02
CA HIS A 85 12.39 -8.88 -5.64
C HIS A 85 13.40 -9.21 -4.53
N ASN A 86 14.66 -8.75 -4.68
CA ASN A 86 15.70 -8.97 -3.70
C ASN A 86 15.35 -8.32 -2.36
N TYR A 87 14.85 -7.09 -2.37
CA TYR A 87 14.38 -6.40 -1.18
C TYR A 87 13.25 -7.15 -0.48
N VAL A 88 12.26 -7.62 -1.24
CA VAL A 88 11.14 -8.39 -0.68
C VAL A 88 11.62 -9.72 -0.12
N LYS A 89 12.47 -10.46 -0.82
CA LYS A 89 13.06 -11.72 -0.35
C LYS A 89 13.82 -11.58 0.98
N GLU A 90 14.54 -10.49 1.14
CA GLU A 90 15.29 -10.19 2.38
C GLU A 90 14.35 -9.92 3.57
N HIS A 91 13.24 -9.20 3.35
CA HIS A 91 12.37 -8.72 4.42
C HIS A 91 11.15 -9.60 4.67
N ASN A 92 10.71 -10.38 3.67
CA ASN A 92 9.51 -11.23 3.74
C ASN A 92 9.83 -12.59 4.38
N ASN A 93 9.88 -12.64 5.69
CA ASN A 93 9.97 -13.88 6.44
C ASN A 93 8.68 -14.16 7.21
N SER A 94 8.46 -15.43 7.57
CA SER A 94 7.23 -15.88 8.22
C SER A 94 6.93 -15.15 9.55
N LYS A 95 7.95 -14.76 10.32
CA LYS A 95 7.82 -14.02 11.58
C LYS A 95 7.29 -12.60 11.32
N ASN A 96 7.86 -11.89 10.36
CA ASN A 96 7.44 -10.53 10.00
C ASN A 96 6.04 -10.52 9.37
N ALA A 97 5.75 -11.48 8.50
CA ALA A 97 4.43 -11.63 7.88
C ALA A 97 3.35 -11.87 8.94
N LYS A 98 3.56 -12.82 9.87
CA LYS A 98 2.62 -13.08 10.97
C LYS A 98 2.40 -11.84 11.85
N LYS A 99 3.47 -11.11 12.20
CA LYS A 99 3.36 -9.88 12.99
C LYS A 99 2.58 -8.80 12.25
N TYR A 100 2.81 -8.65 10.95
CA TYR A 100 2.12 -7.67 10.13
C TYR A 100 0.62 -7.97 10.01
N LEU A 101 0.25 -9.23 9.75
CA LEU A 101 -1.14 -9.67 9.69
C LEU A 101 -1.86 -9.51 11.04
N LYS A 102 -1.17 -9.81 12.15
CA LYS A 102 -1.70 -9.59 13.49
C LYS A 102 -1.96 -8.11 13.76
N ALA A 103 -1.04 -7.24 13.37
CA ALA A 103 -1.21 -5.79 13.47
C ALA A 103 -2.37 -5.29 12.59
N ASN A 104 -2.51 -5.82 11.37
CA ASN A 104 -3.65 -5.51 10.50
C ASN A 104 -4.98 -5.90 11.14
N LYS A 105 -5.04 -7.04 11.81
CA LYS A 105 -6.23 -7.44 12.56
C LYS A 105 -6.55 -6.45 13.68
N TYR A 106 -5.59 -6.12 14.54
CA TYR A 106 -5.81 -5.17 15.63
C TYR A 106 -6.27 -3.78 15.12
N PHE A 107 -5.74 -3.35 13.99
CA PHE A 107 -6.16 -2.10 13.37
C PHE A 107 -7.64 -2.16 12.91
N ASN A 108 -8.04 -3.24 12.24
CA ASN A 108 -9.43 -3.41 11.81
C ASN A 108 -10.37 -3.57 13.01
N ASP A 109 -9.97 -4.31 14.02
CA ASP A 109 -10.75 -4.45 15.26
C ASP A 109 -10.93 -3.10 15.94
N ALA A 110 -9.88 -2.26 16.00
CA ALA A 110 -9.99 -0.91 16.56
C ALA A 110 -10.93 0.01 15.74
N LEU A 111 -10.94 -0.10 14.40
CA LEU A 111 -11.90 0.65 13.58
C LEU A 111 -13.34 0.20 13.85
N ASN A 112 -13.59 -1.10 13.94
CA ASN A 112 -14.90 -1.64 14.29
C ASN A 112 -15.34 -1.22 15.71
N ASP A 113 -14.40 -1.14 16.65
CA ASP A 113 -14.67 -0.67 18.01
C ASP A 113 -15.14 0.79 18.05
N ILE A 114 -14.61 1.65 17.17
CA ILE A 114 -15.09 3.03 17.01
C ILE A 114 -16.54 3.04 16.51
N GLU A 115 -16.84 2.27 15.46
CA GLU A 115 -18.20 2.18 14.90
C GLU A 115 -19.22 1.67 15.94
N ASN A 116 -18.80 0.70 16.77
CA ASN A 116 -19.62 0.12 17.84
C ASN A 116 -19.56 0.90 19.17
N LYS A 117 -18.88 2.04 19.23
CA LYS A 117 -18.71 2.89 20.43
C LYS A 117 -18.08 2.15 21.62
N SER A 118 -17.22 1.16 21.35
CA SER A 118 -16.56 0.32 22.38
C SER A 118 -15.19 0.87 22.75
N PHE A 119 -15.15 1.94 23.55
CA PHE A 119 -13.92 2.68 23.85
C PHE A 119 -12.84 1.84 24.55
N ILE A 120 -13.21 0.93 25.44
CA ILE A 120 -12.25 0.08 26.17
C ILE A 120 -11.54 -0.87 25.19
N SER A 121 -12.31 -1.53 24.30
CA SER A 121 -11.76 -2.40 23.26
C SER A 121 -10.90 -1.63 22.28
N PHE A 122 -11.31 -0.43 21.87
CA PHE A 122 -10.52 0.46 21.01
C PHE A 122 -9.15 0.78 21.62
N ILE A 123 -9.09 1.18 22.88
CA ILE A 123 -7.82 1.46 23.57
C ILE A 123 -6.96 0.19 23.63
N LYS A 124 -7.53 -0.95 24.01
CA LYS A 124 -6.83 -2.24 24.04
C LYS A 124 -6.23 -2.59 22.67
N ASN A 125 -7.04 -2.56 21.61
CA ASN A 125 -6.59 -2.89 20.26
C ASN A 125 -5.55 -1.91 19.74
N GLY A 126 -5.69 -0.61 20.06
CA GLY A 126 -4.70 0.42 19.77
C GLY A 126 -3.34 0.16 20.43
N LEU A 127 -3.34 -0.19 21.71
CA LEU A 127 -2.11 -0.54 22.43
C LEU A 127 -1.46 -1.81 21.85
N LEU A 128 -2.23 -2.87 21.58
CA LEU A 128 -1.72 -4.09 20.98
C LEU A 128 -1.12 -3.83 19.59
N LEU A 129 -1.71 -2.94 18.82
CA LEU A 129 -1.22 -2.53 17.51
C LEU A 129 0.17 -1.90 17.59
N LEU A 130 0.42 -1.01 18.58
CA LEU A 130 1.70 -0.32 18.75
C LEU A 130 2.88 -1.28 18.92
N PHE A 131 2.66 -2.45 19.53
CA PHE A 131 3.73 -3.43 19.77
C PHE A 131 3.73 -4.61 18.79
N ALA A 132 2.75 -4.69 17.87
CA ALA A 132 2.59 -5.86 17.01
C ALA A 132 3.60 -5.90 15.85
N SER A 133 3.79 -4.80 15.12
CA SER A 133 4.65 -4.78 13.93
C SER A 133 5.18 -3.39 13.59
N LYS A 134 6.50 -3.25 13.57
CA LYS A 134 7.16 -2.01 13.10
C LYS A 134 6.80 -1.64 11.65
N TYR A 135 6.58 -2.63 10.80
CA TYR A 135 6.18 -2.41 9.40
C TYR A 135 4.78 -1.84 9.30
N TYR A 136 3.86 -2.32 10.16
CA TYR A 136 2.50 -1.81 10.16
C TYR A 136 2.42 -0.39 10.74
N LEU A 137 3.19 -0.09 11.78
CA LEU A 137 3.32 1.28 12.30
C LEU A 137 3.86 2.25 11.24
N ASN A 138 4.86 1.82 10.48
CA ASN A 138 5.37 2.63 9.37
C ASN A 138 4.29 2.86 8.29
N LYS A 139 3.44 1.86 8.00
CA LYS A 139 2.29 2.04 7.10
C LYS A 139 1.34 3.12 7.61
N ILE A 140 0.96 3.05 8.90
CA ILE A 140 0.07 4.04 9.53
C ILE A 140 0.71 5.42 9.51
N TYR A 141 1.98 5.53 9.92
CA TYR A 141 2.72 6.80 9.89
C TYR A 141 2.69 7.44 8.50
N ARG A 142 3.01 6.68 7.46
CA ARG A 142 2.98 7.17 6.09
C ARG A 142 1.59 7.63 5.66
N PHE A 143 0.54 6.89 6.04
CA PHE A 143 -0.84 7.28 5.76
C PHE A 143 -1.20 8.62 6.43
N VAL A 144 -0.89 8.76 7.71
CA VAL A 144 -1.13 10.01 8.46
C VAL A 144 -0.37 11.18 7.84
N MET A 145 0.90 10.99 7.49
CA MET A 145 1.71 12.06 6.86
C MET A 145 1.13 12.49 5.51
N VAL A 146 0.69 11.55 4.67
CA VAL A 146 0.02 11.90 3.40
C VAL A 146 -1.24 12.70 3.66
N THR A 147 -2.07 12.30 4.64
CA THR A 147 -3.33 13.00 4.95
C THR A 147 -3.11 14.41 5.52
N LEU A 148 -2.01 14.63 6.25
CA LEU A 148 -1.71 15.95 6.83
C LEU A 148 -1.09 16.94 5.82
N TYR A 149 -0.46 16.45 4.75
CA TYR A 149 0.23 17.27 3.75
C TYR A 149 -0.44 17.25 2.38
N SER A 150 -1.62 16.64 2.23
CA SER A 150 -2.47 16.71 1.03
C SER A 150 -3.49 17.83 1.13
#